data_abdd796c1c632e1b75beeb093a44c3f3
#
_entry.id   abdd796c1c632e1b75beeb093a44c3f3
#
_cell.length_a   1.000
_cell.length_b   1.000
_cell.length_c   1.000
_cell.angle_alpha   90.00
_cell.angle_beta   90.00
_cell.angle_gamma   90.00
#
_symmetry.space_group_name_H-M   'P 1'
#
loop_
_entity.id
_entity.type
_entity.pdbx_description
1 polymer ?
#
loop_
_entity_poly.entity_id
_entity_poly.type
_entity_poly.pdbx_seq_one_letter_code
_entity_poly.pdbx_strand_id
1 'polypeptide(L)'
;MNPTRTNNRSSRSRAADSGRGGSRFSSTASARSAAPARSGGSGRSAGNGRRPAAVQGEFALPVTVTPALPAVEAFADLDMPGQLLAALTAQGVSVPFPIQGATLPNTLAGRDALGRGRTGSGKTLAFGLALLARTAGQRAEPRQPLALVLVPTRELAQQVTDALAPYARSVRLRMATVVGGMSIGRQANALRGGAEVVVATPGRLKDLIDRGDCRLGQVAITVLDEADQMADMGFMPQVTELLDQVRPEGQRMLFSATLDRNVDRLVRRYLTDPVVHSVDPSAGAVTTMEHHVLHVHGADKNRTTTEIAARDGRVIMFLDTKRAVDKLTDHLLASGVRAAALHGGKAQSQRTRTLTQFKTGHVTVLVATNVAARGIHVDNLDLVVNVDPPTDHKDYLHRGGRTARAGESGSVVTLVTPNQRRDMTRLMTAAGIVPQTTQVRSGEEALGRITGAQTPSGIPVTITAPVAARRERSRSASRGRRSPASAARRVSAHQSSFDAAA
;
A
#
# COMPACT_ATOMS: atom_id res chain seq x y z
N MET A 1 41.07 40.87 23.83
CA MET A 1 42.49 40.48 23.78
C MET A 1 42.65 39.36 22.76
N ASN A 2 43.13 39.76 21.61
CA ASN A 2 43.71 38.90 20.58
C ASN A 2 45.19 38.77 20.93
N PRO A 3 45.95 37.77 20.49
CA PRO A 3 46.44 37.65 19.11
C PRO A 3 46.55 36.21 18.59
N THR A 4 46.31 36.00 17.34
CA THR A 4 47.12 36.00 16.09
C THR A 4 47.97 34.77 15.77
N ARG A 5 47.69 34.25 14.55
CA ARG A 5 48.55 33.82 13.45
C ARG A 5 49.49 32.62 13.66
N THR A 6 49.62 31.68 12.73
CA THR A 6 50.24 31.86 11.38
C THR A 6 50.06 30.62 10.49
N ASN A 7 49.79 30.91 9.26
CA ASN A 7 50.15 30.25 8.00
C ASN A 7 51.43 29.43 7.96
N ASN A 8 51.51 28.34 7.21
CA ASN A 8 52.49 28.26 6.11
C ASN A 8 52.11 27.29 4.99
N ARG A 9 52.28 27.80 3.80
CA ARG A 9 52.27 27.24 2.46
C ARG A 9 53.62 26.52 2.17
N SER A 10 53.59 25.61 1.20
CA SER A 10 54.44 25.50 0.00
C SER A 10 54.41 24.07 -0.50
N SER A 11 54.04 23.78 -1.67
CA SER A 11 54.42 24.08 -3.07
C SER A 11 55.39 23.07 -3.67
N ARG A 12 54.99 22.53 -4.85
CA ARG A 12 55.75 22.11 -6.04
C ARG A 12 56.65 20.88 -5.90
N SER A 13 56.79 19.99 -6.91
CA SER A 13 56.93 20.12 -8.37
C SER A 13 57.02 18.73 -9.02
N ARG A 14 56.44 18.49 -10.18
CA ARG A 14 56.98 18.26 -11.52
C ARG A 14 58.17 17.29 -11.68
N ALA A 15 57.99 16.31 -12.57
CA ALA A 15 58.57 16.03 -13.89
C ALA A 15 58.38 14.54 -14.22
N ALA A 16 57.77 14.09 -15.30
CA ALA A 16 58.22 13.99 -16.69
C ALA A 16 59.42 13.03 -16.88
N ASP A 17 59.26 11.93 -17.58
CA ASP A 17 59.78 11.72 -18.93
C ASP A 17 59.70 10.26 -19.40
N SER A 18 59.26 10.05 -20.57
CA SER A 18 59.61 9.34 -21.80
C SER A 18 60.19 7.92 -21.77
N GLY A 19 59.77 7.17 -22.82
CA GLY A 19 60.51 6.08 -23.47
C GLY A 19 59.65 4.96 -24.03
N ARG A 20 59.16 5.04 -25.19
CA ARG A 20 59.44 4.52 -26.52
C ARG A 20 59.98 3.08 -26.63
N GLY A 21 59.33 2.34 -27.56
CA GLY A 21 59.83 1.15 -28.31
C GLY A 21 58.78 0.05 -28.35
N GLY A 22 58.17 -0.33 -29.40
CA GLY A 22 58.46 -0.42 -30.80
C GLY A 22 58.71 -1.87 -31.24
N SER A 23 57.88 -2.34 -32.14
CA SER A 23 58.06 -3.38 -33.21
C SER A 23 57.01 -4.50 -33.13
N ARG A 24 56.08 -4.55 -34.08
CA ARG A 24 56.09 -5.07 -35.48
C ARG A 24 56.53 -6.54 -35.60
N PHE A 25 55.68 -7.37 -36.15
CA PHE A 25 55.70 -8.19 -37.36
C PHE A 25 54.65 -9.28 -37.21
N SER A 26 53.68 -9.35 -38.03
CA SER A 26 53.43 -9.82 -39.41
C SER A 26 53.03 -11.28 -39.51
N SER A 27 51.83 -11.48 -39.99
CA SER A 27 51.36 -12.13 -41.23
C SER A 27 51.55 -13.67 -41.32
N THR A 28 50.53 -14.37 -41.71
CA THR A 28 50.16 -14.92 -43.01
C THR A 28 49.01 -15.92 -42.82
N ALA A 29 47.90 -15.78 -43.47
CA ALA A 29 47.51 -16.20 -44.80
C ALA A 29 47.04 -17.67 -44.94
N SER A 30 45.80 -17.82 -45.37
CA SER A 30 45.25 -18.69 -46.40
C SER A 30 44.98 -20.18 -46.11
N ALA A 31 43.74 -20.64 -46.28
CA ALA A 31 43.33 -21.36 -47.47
C ALA A 31 41.86 -21.78 -47.49
N ARG A 32 41.30 -21.61 -48.65
CA ARG A 32 39.96 -21.99 -49.15
C ARG A 32 39.78 -23.51 -49.24
N SER A 33 38.50 -23.96 -49.16
CA SER A 33 37.79 -24.75 -50.19
C SER A 33 36.45 -25.21 -49.63
N ALA A 34 35.41 -24.85 -50.27
CA ALA A 34 34.65 -25.45 -51.35
C ALA A 34 33.48 -26.35 -50.85
N ALA A 35 32.29 -25.91 -51.17
CA ALA A 35 31.03 -26.64 -51.14
C ALA A 35 30.98 -27.78 -52.18
N PRO A 36 30.08 -28.74 -52.08
CA PRO A 36 29.00 -28.72 -53.09
C PRO A 36 27.56 -28.97 -52.58
N ALA A 37 26.67 -28.67 -53.47
CA ALA A 37 25.26 -28.49 -53.37
C ALA A 37 24.44 -29.80 -53.57
N ARG A 38 23.12 -29.64 -53.28
CA ARG A 38 21.90 -30.34 -53.79
C ARG A 38 21.44 -31.58 -52.98
N SER A 39 20.20 -31.56 -52.47
CA SER A 39 18.91 -31.75 -53.10
C SER A 39 17.82 -31.71 -52.03
N GLY A 40 16.80 -31.01 -52.17
CA GLY A 40 15.46 -31.27 -52.62
C GLY A 40 14.59 -32.12 -51.71
N GLY A 41 13.60 -31.53 -51.01
CA GLY A 41 12.57 -32.26 -50.30
C GLY A 41 11.48 -31.30 -49.75
N SER A 42 10.42 -31.23 -50.49
CA SER A 42 9.17 -30.53 -50.22
C SER A 42 8.49 -30.99 -48.95
N GLY A 43 7.89 -30.09 -48.19
CA GLY A 43 6.65 -30.43 -47.57
C GLY A 43 6.41 -30.02 -46.12
N ARG A 44 5.43 -29.16 -45.97
CA ARG A 44 4.51 -28.90 -44.88
C ARG A 44 4.80 -27.76 -43.96
N SER A 45 4.14 -26.66 -44.30
CA SER A 45 3.75 -25.57 -43.43
C SER A 45 3.10 -26.13 -42.14
N ALA A 46 3.82 -26.02 -41.04
CA ALA A 46 3.25 -26.10 -39.70
C ALA A 46 3.16 -24.68 -39.18
N GLY A 47 1.94 -24.24 -38.97
CA GLY A 47 1.61 -22.91 -38.43
C GLY A 47 2.36 -22.64 -37.15
N ASN A 48 3.23 -21.67 -37.20
CA ASN A 48 3.92 -21.11 -36.04
C ASN A 48 2.90 -20.25 -35.29
N GLY A 49 2.13 -20.88 -34.38
CA GLY A 49 1.38 -20.15 -33.38
C GLY A 49 2.36 -19.32 -32.57
N ARG A 50 2.44 -18.04 -32.86
CA ARG A 50 3.13 -17.08 -32.01
C ARG A 50 2.54 -17.21 -30.62
N ARG A 51 3.25 -17.84 -29.69
CA ARG A 51 3.02 -17.69 -28.26
C ARG A 51 3.03 -16.19 -27.97
N PRO A 52 2.03 -15.67 -27.23
CA PRO A 52 2.09 -14.27 -26.80
C PRO A 52 3.42 -14.05 -26.10
N ALA A 53 4.14 -13.00 -26.49
CA ALA A 53 5.38 -12.61 -25.83
C ALA A 53 5.07 -12.40 -24.34
N ALA A 54 5.73 -13.14 -23.47
CA ALA A 54 5.65 -12.92 -22.03
C ALA A 54 5.99 -11.45 -21.77
N VAL A 55 5.16 -10.77 -20.99
CA VAL A 55 5.37 -9.38 -20.58
C VAL A 55 6.76 -9.34 -19.92
N GLN A 56 7.66 -8.56 -20.50
CA GLN A 56 9.05 -8.47 -20.02
C GLN A 56 9.05 -7.97 -18.58
N GLY A 57 9.43 -8.82 -17.62
CA GLY A 57 9.61 -8.49 -16.20
C GLY A 57 8.91 -9.41 -15.20
N GLU A 58 7.94 -10.22 -15.61
CA GLU A 58 7.31 -11.23 -14.74
C GLU A 58 8.09 -12.55 -14.78
N PHE A 59 8.30 -13.16 -13.60
CA PHE A 59 8.86 -14.50 -13.53
C PHE A 59 7.78 -15.56 -13.78
N ALA A 60 8.20 -16.78 -14.19
CA ALA A 60 7.28 -17.90 -14.27
C ALA A 60 6.76 -18.24 -12.86
N LEU A 61 5.43 -18.36 -12.73
CA LEU A 61 4.81 -18.74 -11.46
C LEU A 61 5.40 -20.08 -10.97
N PRO A 62 5.60 -20.26 -9.66
CA PRO A 62 6.06 -21.51 -9.12
C PRO A 62 5.07 -22.63 -9.47
N VAL A 63 5.59 -23.79 -9.84
CA VAL A 63 4.77 -24.98 -10.03
C VAL A 63 4.54 -25.59 -8.67
N THR A 64 3.28 -25.68 -8.25
CA THR A 64 2.90 -26.28 -6.98
C THR A 64 2.83 -27.80 -7.13
N VAL A 65 3.34 -28.53 -6.14
CA VAL A 65 3.26 -30.01 -6.08
C VAL A 65 1.86 -30.43 -5.63
N THR A 66 1.27 -29.71 -4.69
CA THR A 66 -0.05 -30.00 -4.14
C THR A 66 -1.13 -29.21 -4.89
N PRO A 67 -2.15 -29.86 -5.48
CA PRO A 67 -3.23 -29.17 -6.16
C PRO A 67 -3.98 -28.20 -5.24
N ALA A 68 -4.49 -27.10 -5.80
CA ALA A 68 -5.36 -26.20 -5.08
C ALA A 68 -6.67 -26.87 -4.68
N LEU A 69 -7.17 -26.58 -3.49
CA LEU A 69 -8.53 -26.94 -3.10
C LEU A 69 -9.55 -26.15 -3.95
N PRO A 70 -10.74 -26.73 -4.18
CA PRO A 70 -11.79 -26.06 -4.94
C PRO A 70 -12.13 -24.69 -4.34
N ALA A 71 -12.43 -23.73 -5.21
CA ALA A 71 -12.95 -22.44 -4.79
C ALA A 71 -14.37 -22.58 -4.25
N VAL A 72 -14.73 -21.74 -3.28
CA VAL A 72 -16.08 -21.67 -2.70
C VAL A 72 -16.83 -20.45 -3.19
N GLU A 73 -18.16 -20.58 -3.29
CA GLU A 73 -19.06 -19.51 -3.70
C GLU A 73 -19.73 -18.81 -2.49
N ALA A 74 -19.73 -19.45 -1.33
CA ALA A 74 -20.27 -18.90 -0.09
C ALA A 74 -19.26 -19.00 1.06
N PHE A 75 -19.26 -18.00 1.97
CA PHE A 75 -18.44 -18.07 3.18
C PHE A 75 -18.90 -19.19 4.14
N ALA A 76 -20.16 -19.60 4.06
CA ALA A 76 -20.71 -20.68 4.87
C ALA A 76 -20.08 -22.06 4.55
N ASP A 77 -19.52 -22.23 3.35
CA ASP A 77 -18.88 -23.47 2.92
C ASP A 77 -17.44 -23.60 3.46
N LEU A 78 -16.95 -22.58 4.16
CA LEU A 78 -15.61 -22.55 4.72
C LEU A 78 -15.60 -23.03 6.18
N ASP A 79 -14.59 -23.84 6.51
CA ASP A 79 -14.31 -24.26 7.89
C ASP A 79 -13.70 -23.10 8.68
N MET A 80 -14.56 -22.21 9.18
CA MET A 80 -14.20 -21.04 9.97
C MET A 80 -14.98 -21.00 11.28
N PRO A 81 -14.43 -20.37 12.36
CA PRO A 81 -15.18 -20.10 13.57
C PRO A 81 -16.52 -19.40 13.29
N GLY A 82 -17.63 -19.91 13.82
CA GLY A 82 -18.96 -19.35 13.60
C GLY A 82 -19.09 -17.87 13.95
N GLN A 83 -18.25 -17.38 14.89
CA GLN A 83 -18.17 -15.95 15.24
C GLN A 83 -17.65 -15.10 14.07
N LEU A 84 -16.77 -15.63 13.21
CA LEU A 84 -16.31 -14.92 12.00
C LEU A 84 -17.41 -14.88 10.95
N LEU A 85 -18.14 -15.98 10.74
CA LEU A 85 -19.29 -16.04 9.83
C LEU A 85 -20.37 -15.06 10.26
N ALA A 86 -20.72 -15.03 11.53
CA ALA A 86 -21.68 -14.07 12.10
C ALA A 86 -21.20 -12.62 11.92
N ALA A 87 -19.88 -12.37 12.09
CA ALA A 87 -19.32 -11.04 11.88
C ALA A 87 -19.35 -10.61 10.42
N LEU A 88 -19.14 -11.51 9.45
CA LEU A 88 -19.27 -11.23 8.01
C LEU A 88 -20.71 -10.80 7.69
N THR A 89 -21.70 -11.55 8.15
CA THR A 89 -23.11 -11.21 7.98
C THR A 89 -23.45 -9.85 8.60
N ALA A 90 -22.97 -9.57 9.81
CA ALA A 90 -23.18 -8.29 10.49
C ALA A 90 -22.52 -7.08 9.77
N GLN A 91 -21.47 -7.32 9.00
CA GLN A 91 -20.82 -6.31 8.15
C GLN A 91 -21.42 -6.23 6.73
N GLY A 92 -22.49 -7.00 6.43
CA GLY A 92 -23.11 -7.04 5.10
C GLY A 92 -22.26 -7.74 4.03
N VAL A 93 -21.28 -8.56 4.43
CA VAL A 93 -20.40 -9.31 3.52
C VAL A 93 -20.94 -10.73 3.41
N SER A 94 -21.75 -10.98 2.37
CA SER A 94 -22.46 -12.25 2.18
C SER A 94 -21.78 -13.20 1.20
N VAL A 95 -21.16 -12.67 0.14
CA VAL A 95 -20.56 -13.45 -0.94
C VAL A 95 -19.07 -13.15 -1.03
N PRO A 96 -18.21 -14.17 -1.11
CA PRO A 96 -16.78 -13.95 -1.29
C PRO A 96 -16.46 -13.39 -2.67
N PHE A 97 -15.55 -12.43 -2.73
CA PHE A 97 -14.91 -12.07 -4.00
C PHE A 97 -14.11 -13.26 -4.57
N PRO A 98 -13.89 -13.32 -5.89
CA PRO A 98 -13.16 -14.43 -6.52
C PRO A 98 -11.84 -14.79 -5.85
N ILE A 99 -11.02 -13.79 -5.45
CA ILE A 99 -9.77 -14.05 -4.73
C ILE A 99 -10.00 -14.68 -3.35
N GLN A 100 -11.08 -14.30 -2.65
CA GLN A 100 -11.41 -14.84 -1.34
C GLN A 100 -11.88 -16.30 -1.47
N GLY A 101 -12.83 -16.56 -2.39
CA GLY A 101 -13.33 -17.91 -2.63
C GLY A 101 -12.25 -18.90 -3.06
N ALA A 102 -11.30 -18.45 -3.87
CA ALA A 102 -10.18 -19.28 -4.34
C ALA A 102 -9.09 -19.50 -3.26
N THR A 103 -8.79 -18.46 -2.46
CA THR A 103 -7.64 -18.50 -1.54
C THR A 103 -7.97 -19.11 -0.18
N LEU A 104 -9.17 -18.78 0.37
CA LEU A 104 -9.54 -19.15 1.74
C LEU A 104 -9.52 -20.67 2.01
N PRO A 105 -10.01 -21.57 1.13
CA PRO A 105 -9.95 -23.00 1.39
C PRO A 105 -8.52 -23.48 1.67
N ASN A 106 -7.55 -23.00 0.88
CA ASN A 106 -6.15 -23.38 1.00
C ASN A 106 -5.49 -22.75 2.24
N THR A 107 -5.74 -21.46 2.50
CA THR A 107 -5.10 -20.75 3.61
C THR A 107 -5.68 -21.15 4.96
N LEU A 108 -6.95 -21.50 5.06
CA LEU A 108 -7.57 -22.08 6.25
C LEU A 108 -6.99 -23.46 6.55
N ALA A 109 -6.70 -24.27 5.54
CA ALA A 109 -6.00 -25.54 5.68
C ALA A 109 -4.50 -25.39 6.05
N GLY A 110 -3.99 -24.16 6.20
CA GLY A 110 -2.61 -23.89 6.64
C GLY A 110 -1.58 -23.88 5.53
N ARG A 111 -1.98 -23.95 4.27
CA ARG A 111 -1.06 -23.95 3.13
C ARG A 111 -0.52 -22.54 2.88
N ASP A 112 0.70 -22.47 2.41
CA ASP A 112 1.26 -21.22 1.91
C ASP A 112 0.53 -20.79 0.63
N ALA A 113 0.38 -19.47 0.45
CA ALA A 113 -0.36 -18.93 -0.68
C ALA A 113 0.37 -17.75 -1.33
N LEU A 114 0.37 -17.77 -2.67
CA LEU A 114 0.78 -16.65 -3.50
C LEU A 114 -0.47 -16.08 -4.20
N GLY A 115 -0.97 -14.96 -3.71
CA GLY A 115 -2.14 -14.28 -4.27
C GLY A 115 -1.74 -13.14 -5.20
N ARG A 116 -2.06 -13.25 -6.50
CA ARG A 116 -1.94 -12.14 -7.43
C ARG A 116 -3.30 -11.48 -7.59
N GLY A 117 -3.36 -10.19 -7.29
CA GLY A 117 -4.59 -9.44 -7.43
C GLY A 117 -4.37 -7.95 -7.23
N ARG A 118 -5.17 -7.13 -7.92
CA ARG A 118 -5.12 -5.67 -7.81
C ARG A 118 -5.56 -5.18 -6.44
N THR A 119 -5.21 -3.95 -6.12
CA THR A 119 -5.80 -3.25 -4.98
C THR A 119 -7.32 -3.14 -5.20
N GLY A 120 -8.13 -3.51 -4.19
CA GLY A 120 -9.60 -3.51 -4.31
C GLY A 120 -10.21 -4.86 -4.70
N SER A 121 -9.42 -5.89 -5.01
CA SER A 121 -9.92 -7.25 -5.31
C SER A 121 -10.39 -8.05 -4.08
N GLY A 122 -10.33 -7.48 -2.86
CA GLY A 122 -10.74 -8.17 -1.64
C GLY A 122 -9.63 -8.94 -0.92
N LYS A 123 -8.35 -8.75 -1.28
CA LYS A 123 -7.19 -9.44 -0.69
C LYS A 123 -7.16 -9.38 0.84
N THR A 124 -7.50 -8.23 1.41
CA THR A 124 -7.44 -8.03 2.88
C THR A 124 -8.29 -9.05 3.64
N LEU A 125 -9.49 -9.35 3.19
CA LEU A 125 -10.31 -10.41 3.79
C LEU A 125 -9.83 -11.81 3.39
N ALA A 126 -9.27 -11.99 2.19
CA ALA A 126 -8.72 -13.27 1.74
C ALA A 126 -7.61 -13.80 2.67
N PHE A 127 -6.66 -12.95 3.09
CA PHE A 127 -5.66 -13.36 4.06
C PHE A 127 -6.11 -13.15 5.51
N GLY A 128 -6.88 -12.10 5.77
CA GLY A 128 -7.24 -11.71 7.13
C GLY A 128 -8.15 -12.71 7.82
N LEU A 129 -9.15 -13.25 7.13
CA LEU A 129 -10.05 -14.26 7.69
C LEU A 129 -9.30 -15.54 8.04
N ALA A 130 -8.43 -16.03 7.16
CA ALA A 130 -7.61 -17.20 7.43
C ALA A 130 -6.67 -16.98 8.62
N LEU A 131 -5.98 -15.80 8.67
CA LEU A 131 -5.12 -15.43 9.77
C LEU A 131 -5.89 -15.40 11.10
N LEU A 132 -7.06 -14.77 11.13
CA LEU A 132 -7.89 -14.65 12.34
C LEU A 132 -8.47 -16.00 12.77
N ALA A 133 -8.96 -16.81 11.81
CA ALA A 133 -9.51 -18.13 12.09
C ALA A 133 -8.47 -19.06 12.73
N ARG A 134 -7.26 -19.10 12.17
CA ARG A 134 -6.16 -19.95 12.63
C ARG A 134 -5.50 -19.45 13.93
N THR A 135 -5.64 -18.16 14.26
CA THR A 135 -5.16 -17.57 15.52
C THR A 135 -6.22 -17.63 16.61
N ALA A 136 -7.51 -17.82 16.26
CA ALA A 136 -8.62 -17.83 17.20
C ALA A 136 -8.40 -18.85 18.35
N GLY A 137 -8.78 -18.46 19.56
CA GLY A 137 -8.60 -19.29 20.76
C GLY A 137 -7.22 -19.28 21.38
N GLN A 138 -6.21 -18.76 20.68
CA GLN A 138 -4.84 -18.61 21.19
C GLN A 138 -4.64 -17.29 21.93
N ARG A 139 -3.63 -17.23 22.79
CA ARG A 139 -3.22 -16.00 23.52
C ARG A 139 -1.73 -15.75 23.33
N ALA A 140 -1.42 -14.49 23.01
CA ALA A 140 -0.04 -14.06 22.88
C ALA A 140 0.57 -13.76 24.23
N GLU A 141 1.79 -14.24 24.45
CA GLU A 141 2.63 -13.78 25.54
C GLU A 141 3.06 -12.33 25.34
N PRO A 142 3.38 -11.60 26.41
CA PRO A 142 3.87 -10.23 26.29
C PRO A 142 5.03 -10.11 25.29
N ARG A 143 4.90 -9.18 24.34
CA ARG A 143 5.88 -8.89 23.26
C ARG A 143 6.06 -10.02 22.22
N GLN A 144 5.25 -11.08 22.23
CA GLN A 144 5.37 -12.23 21.36
C GLN A 144 4.07 -12.44 20.54
N PRO A 145 3.85 -11.68 19.47
CA PRO A 145 2.67 -11.86 18.62
C PRO A 145 2.67 -13.25 17.97
N LEU A 146 1.48 -13.73 17.63
CA LEU A 146 1.25 -15.02 16.99
C LEU A 146 1.10 -14.89 15.46
N ALA A 147 0.66 -13.73 15.00
CA ALA A 147 0.46 -13.44 13.58
C ALA A 147 0.99 -12.06 13.21
N LEU A 148 1.57 -11.95 12.01
CA LEU A 148 2.20 -10.74 11.48
C LEU A 148 1.67 -10.43 10.08
N VAL A 149 1.28 -9.18 9.86
CA VAL A 149 0.99 -8.64 8.53
C VAL A 149 1.97 -7.51 8.25
N LEU A 150 2.81 -7.67 7.23
CA LEU A 150 3.74 -6.64 6.76
C LEU A 150 3.15 -5.91 5.55
N VAL A 151 3.18 -4.59 5.60
CA VAL A 151 2.66 -3.69 4.56
C VAL A 151 3.62 -2.53 4.29
N PRO A 152 3.66 -1.96 3.08
CA PRO A 152 4.63 -0.92 2.73
C PRO A 152 4.37 0.44 3.39
N THR A 153 3.10 0.78 3.69
CA THR A 153 2.75 2.12 4.13
C THR A 153 1.93 2.13 5.42
N ARG A 154 2.04 3.25 6.16
CA ARG A 154 1.29 3.48 7.42
C ARG A 154 -0.21 3.50 7.19
N GLU A 155 -0.62 4.07 6.07
CA GLU A 155 -2.00 4.19 5.65
C GLU A 155 -2.60 2.81 5.37
N LEU A 156 -1.88 1.95 4.65
CA LEU A 156 -2.31 0.58 4.40
C LEU A 156 -2.36 -0.24 5.70
N ALA A 157 -1.39 -0.06 6.60
CA ALA A 157 -1.43 -0.71 7.91
C ALA A 157 -2.70 -0.34 8.70
N GLN A 158 -3.07 0.93 8.69
CA GLN A 158 -4.31 1.38 9.35
C GLN A 158 -5.55 0.81 8.66
N GLN A 159 -5.59 0.80 7.33
CA GLN A 159 -6.71 0.26 6.57
C GLN A 159 -6.89 -1.25 6.80
N VAL A 160 -5.80 -2.01 6.79
CA VAL A 160 -5.84 -3.46 7.13
C VAL A 160 -6.33 -3.66 8.56
N THR A 161 -5.82 -2.88 9.52
CA THR A 161 -6.28 -2.95 10.90
C THR A 161 -7.78 -2.63 11.03
N ASP A 162 -8.24 -1.54 10.40
CA ASP A 162 -9.64 -1.11 10.46
C ASP A 162 -10.57 -2.15 9.81
N ALA A 163 -10.16 -2.71 8.65
CA ALA A 163 -10.91 -3.74 7.94
C ALA A 163 -11.03 -5.04 8.74
N LEU A 164 -9.98 -5.45 9.44
CA LEU A 164 -9.97 -6.70 10.21
C LEU A 164 -10.49 -6.54 11.65
N ALA A 165 -10.56 -5.32 12.20
CA ALA A 165 -10.95 -5.07 13.58
C ALA A 165 -12.31 -5.63 13.99
N PRO A 166 -13.41 -5.56 13.21
CA PRO A 166 -14.68 -6.16 13.57
C PRO A 166 -14.58 -7.68 13.70
N TYR A 167 -13.87 -8.34 12.81
CA TYR A 167 -13.65 -9.78 12.78
C TYR A 167 -12.72 -10.25 13.92
N ALA A 168 -11.62 -9.54 14.15
CA ALA A 168 -10.72 -9.84 15.26
C ALA A 168 -11.44 -9.77 16.63
N ARG A 169 -12.31 -8.74 16.81
CA ARG A 169 -13.13 -8.62 18.02
C ARG A 169 -14.10 -9.77 18.20
N SER A 170 -14.71 -10.27 17.13
CA SER A 170 -15.66 -11.39 17.21
C SER A 170 -15.02 -12.66 17.76
N VAL A 171 -13.74 -12.91 17.44
CA VAL A 171 -12.95 -14.04 17.95
C VAL A 171 -12.02 -13.65 19.12
N ARG A 172 -12.23 -12.47 19.71
CA ARG A 172 -11.52 -11.97 20.90
C ARG A 172 -10.00 -11.87 20.74
N LEU A 173 -9.51 -11.54 19.54
CA LEU A 173 -8.10 -11.27 19.28
C LEU A 173 -7.80 -9.78 19.39
N ARG A 174 -6.65 -9.45 19.97
CA ARG A 174 -6.12 -8.08 20.08
C ARG A 174 -5.19 -7.81 18.92
N MET A 175 -5.41 -6.70 18.26
CA MET A 175 -4.57 -6.24 17.14
C MET A 175 -3.74 -5.03 17.56
N ALA A 176 -2.50 -4.98 17.11
CA ALA A 176 -1.63 -3.83 17.25
C ALA A 176 -1.14 -3.33 15.89
N THR A 177 -1.30 -2.01 15.65
CA THR A 177 -0.75 -1.34 14.46
C THR A 177 0.61 -0.74 14.80
N VAL A 178 1.66 -1.18 14.08
CA VAL A 178 3.05 -0.83 14.34
C VAL A 178 3.63 -0.06 13.14
N VAL A 179 3.60 1.28 13.23
CA VAL A 179 3.95 2.16 12.12
C VAL A 179 4.76 3.37 12.56
N GLY A 180 5.62 3.88 11.69
CA GLY A 180 6.38 5.10 11.93
C GLY A 180 5.48 6.34 12.08
N GLY A 181 6.00 7.44 12.65
CA GLY A 181 5.27 8.71 12.77
C GLY A 181 4.17 8.74 13.84
N MET A 182 3.95 7.64 14.54
CA MET A 182 3.09 7.54 15.73
C MET A 182 3.92 7.26 16.98
N SER A 183 3.32 7.47 18.16
CA SER A 183 4.00 7.25 19.45
C SER A 183 4.52 5.83 19.58
N ILE A 184 5.82 5.66 19.66
CA ILE A 184 6.47 4.35 19.82
C ILE A 184 6.11 3.70 21.17
N GLY A 185 6.01 4.52 22.24
CA GLY A 185 5.62 4.02 23.57
C GLY A 185 4.22 3.40 23.61
N ARG A 186 3.24 3.96 22.88
CA ARG A 186 1.90 3.36 22.79
C ARG A 186 1.95 2.01 22.07
N GLN A 187 2.74 1.90 21.01
CA GLN A 187 2.91 0.65 20.25
C GLN A 187 3.62 -0.41 21.11
N ALA A 188 4.70 -0.03 21.80
CA ALA A 188 5.38 -0.91 22.73
C ALA A 188 4.45 -1.40 23.85
N ASN A 189 3.59 -0.54 24.40
CA ASN A 189 2.61 -0.92 25.41
C ASN A 189 1.56 -1.92 24.87
N ALA A 190 1.09 -1.75 23.63
CA ALA A 190 0.17 -2.70 23.00
C ALA A 190 0.82 -4.09 22.85
N LEU A 191 2.10 -4.14 22.46
CA LEU A 191 2.85 -5.40 22.35
C LEU A 191 3.13 -6.03 23.74
N ARG A 192 3.48 -5.23 24.74
CA ARG A 192 3.62 -5.72 26.12
C ARG A 192 2.30 -6.24 26.69
N GLY A 193 1.18 -5.70 26.25
CA GLY A 193 -0.16 -6.20 26.57
C GLY A 193 -0.50 -7.54 25.92
N GLY A 194 0.35 -8.07 25.05
CA GLY A 194 0.18 -9.37 24.40
C GLY A 194 -0.80 -9.31 23.22
N ALA A 195 -0.58 -8.39 22.26
CA ALA A 195 -1.36 -8.40 21.01
C ALA A 195 -1.09 -9.67 20.20
N GLU A 196 -2.14 -10.40 19.85
CA GLU A 196 -2.04 -11.64 19.07
C GLU A 196 -1.67 -11.36 17.61
N VAL A 197 -2.19 -10.27 17.03
CA VAL A 197 -1.98 -9.90 15.63
C VAL A 197 -1.29 -8.55 15.54
N VAL A 198 -0.21 -8.50 14.79
CA VAL A 198 0.53 -7.26 14.50
C VAL A 198 0.42 -6.91 13.03
N VAL A 199 -0.06 -5.70 12.72
CA VAL A 199 -0.02 -5.11 11.37
C VAL A 199 1.05 -4.04 11.35
N ALA A 200 2.10 -4.20 10.55
CA ALA A 200 3.29 -3.39 10.67
C ALA A 200 3.87 -2.88 9.34
N THR A 201 4.55 -1.73 9.42
CA THR A 201 5.54 -1.34 8.41
C THR A 201 6.93 -1.83 8.85
N PRO A 202 7.77 -2.35 7.91
CA PRO A 202 9.01 -3.04 8.25
C PRO A 202 9.94 -2.24 9.19
N GLY A 203 10.23 -0.99 8.88
CA GLY A 203 11.17 -0.18 9.65
C GLY A 203 10.75 0.03 11.11
N ARG A 204 9.47 0.32 11.39
CA ARG A 204 9.00 0.52 12.79
C ARG A 204 8.95 -0.79 13.57
N LEU A 205 8.63 -1.91 12.92
CA LEU A 205 8.67 -3.20 13.60
C LEU A 205 10.10 -3.55 14.00
N LYS A 206 11.07 -3.33 13.08
CA LYS A 206 12.50 -3.47 13.41
C LYS A 206 12.91 -2.59 14.58
N ASP A 207 12.54 -1.30 14.60
CA ASP A 207 12.83 -0.40 15.74
C ASP A 207 12.35 -0.99 17.09
N LEU A 208 11.16 -1.60 17.11
CA LEU A 208 10.61 -2.20 18.34
C LEU A 208 11.29 -3.51 18.71
N ILE A 209 11.75 -4.29 17.74
CA ILE A 209 12.54 -5.51 17.97
C ILE A 209 13.91 -5.14 18.53
N ASP A 210 14.62 -4.20 17.92
CA ASP A 210 15.94 -3.72 18.36
C ASP A 210 15.89 -3.16 19.79
N ARG A 211 14.75 -2.61 20.21
CA ARG A 211 14.47 -2.14 21.57
C ARG A 211 14.08 -3.25 22.56
N GLY A 212 13.89 -4.48 22.09
CA GLY A 212 13.37 -5.58 22.92
C GLY A 212 11.87 -5.47 23.27
N ASP A 213 11.12 -4.60 22.60
CA ASP A 213 9.68 -4.42 22.78
C ASP A 213 8.83 -5.42 21.95
N CYS A 214 9.45 -6.19 21.03
CA CYS A 214 8.83 -7.24 20.22
C CYS A 214 9.82 -8.38 19.95
N ARG A 215 9.31 -9.62 19.85
CA ARG A 215 10.04 -10.82 19.42
C ARG A 215 9.14 -11.63 18.50
N LEU A 216 9.68 -12.09 17.37
CA LEU A 216 8.86 -12.75 16.32
C LEU A 216 8.89 -14.28 16.37
N GLY A 217 9.66 -14.90 17.27
CA GLY A 217 9.81 -16.36 17.34
C GLY A 217 8.54 -17.17 17.61
N GLN A 218 7.43 -16.53 18.01
CA GLN A 218 6.13 -17.17 18.17
C GLN A 218 5.17 -16.88 17.00
N VAL A 219 5.59 -16.10 15.99
CA VAL A 219 4.77 -15.81 14.82
C VAL A 219 4.64 -17.07 13.95
N ALA A 220 3.45 -17.65 13.98
CA ALA A 220 3.11 -18.85 13.22
C ALA A 220 2.47 -18.54 11.86
N ILE A 221 1.95 -17.32 11.66
CA ILE A 221 1.31 -16.91 10.41
C ILE A 221 1.85 -15.54 10.00
N THR A 222 2.42 -15.47 8.80
CA THR A 222 2.94 -14.22 8.25
C THR A 222 2.29 -13.89 6.92
N VAL A 223 1.84 -12.66 6.78
CA VAL A 223 1.29 -12.09 5.55
C VAL A 223 2.19 -10.97 5.04
N LEU A 224 2.51 -11.00 3.77
CA LEU A 224 3.15 -9.91 3.04
C LEU A 224 2.10 -9.34 2.07
N ASP A 225 1.61 -8.13 2.31
CA ASP A 225 0.66 -7.48 1.39
C ASP A 225 1.34 -6.32 0.66
N GLU A 226 1.05 -6.19 -0.64
CA GLU A 226 1.70 -5.26 -1.58
C GLU A 226 3.25 -5.46 -1.57
N ALA A 227 3.70 -6.71 -1.74
CA ALA A 227 5.12 -7.08 -1.66
C ALA A 227 5.98 -6.38 -2.72
N ASP A 228 5.45 -6.18 -3.93
CA ASP A 228 6.08 -5.40 -5.00
C ASP A 228 6.33 -3.94 -4.58
N GLN A 229 5.37 -3.31 -3.89
CA GLN A 229 5.57 -1.96 -3.37
C GLN A 229 6.64 -1.91 -2.27
N MET A 230 6.73 -2.94 -1.41
CA MET A 230 7.82 -3.02 -0.43
C MET A 230 9.17 -3.12 -1.12
N ALA A 231 9.25 -3.83 -2.25
CA ALA A 231 10.46 -3.91 -3.07
C ALA A 231 10.84 -2.57 -3.69
N ASP A 232 9.89 -1.89 -4.32
CA ASP A 232 10.08 -0.57 -4.94
C ASP A 232 10.50 0.50 -3.93
N MET A 233 10.03 0.38 -2.67
CA MET A 233 10.40 1.30 -1.58
C MET A 233 11.73 0.95 -0.90
N GLY A 234 12.42 -0.11 -1.34
CA GLY A 234 13.70 -0.52 -0.78
C GLY A 234 13.61 -1.23 0.58
N PHE A 235 12.44 -1.76 0.95
CA PHE A 235 12.26 -2.43 2.25
C PHE A 235 12.70 -3.90 2.26
N MET A 236 13.18 -4.44 1.13
CA MET A 236 13.56 -5.86 1.05
C MET A 236 14.56 -6.31 2.13
N PRO A 237 15.62 -5.54 2.46
CA PRO A 237 16.53 -5.94 3.53
C PRO A 237 15.82 -6.10 4.88
N GLN A 238 14.97 -5.15 5.27
CA GLN A 238 14.22 -5.20 6.53
C GLN A 238 13.18 -6.33 6.51
N VAL A 239 12.47 -6.53 5.39
CA VAL A 239 11.50 -7.61 5.24
C VAL A 239 12.18 -8.96 5.42
N THR A 240 13.33 -9.18 4.78
CA THR A 240 14.11 -10.41 4.89
C THR A 240 14.56 -10.65 6.34
N GLU A 241 15.12 -9.62 6.99
CA GLU A 241 15.55 -9.68 8.40
C GLU A 241 14.39 -10.04 9.36
N LEU A 242 13.19 -9.52 9.10
CA LEU A 242 12.00 -9.84 9.89
C LEU A 242 11.50 -11.26 9.64
N LEU A 243 11.50 -11.72 8.39
CA LEU A 243 11.08 -13.07 8.04
C LEU A 243 12.05 -14.15 8.55
N ASP A 244 13.33 -13.84 8.70
CA ASP A 244 14.32 -14.75 9.27
C ASP A 244 14.10 -14.99 10.78
N GLN A 245 13.31 -14.13 11.47
CA GLN A 245 13.03 -14.22 12.90
C GLN A 245 11.70 -14.89 13.26
N VAL A 246 10.82 -15.12 12.28
CA VAL A 246 9.53 -15.77 12.53
C VAL A 246 9.71 -17.30 12.55
N ARG A 247 8.72 -18.01 13.08
CA ARG A 247 8.73 -19.47 13.20
C ARG A 247 8.96 -20.11 11.82
N PRO A 248 9.97 -20.99 11.62
CA PRO A 248 10.30 -21.58 10.33
C PRO A 248 9.15 -22.36 9.69
N GLU A 249 8.41 -23.15 10.47
CA GLU A 249 7.29 -24.00 10.03
C GLU A 249 5.97 -23.22 9.93
N GLY A 250 6.00 -21.90 10.15
CA GLY A 250 4.80 -21.08 10.09
C GLY A 250 4.27 -20.91 8.66
N GLN A 251 3.00 -20.65 8.54
CA GLN A 251 2.33 -20.34 7.28
C GLN A 251 2.78 -18.99 6.72
N ARG A 252 3.01 -18.93 5.40
CA ARG A 252 3.36 -17.72 4.66
C ARG A 252 2.30 -17.44 3.60
N MET A 253 1.79 -16.22 3.58
CA MET A 253 0.87 -15.72 2.56
C MET A 253 1.46 -14.47 1.94
N LEU A 254 1.67 -14.46 0.63
CA LEU A 254 2.20 -13.31 -0.09
C LEU A 254 1.17 -12.81 -1.09
N PHE A 255 0.84 -11.52 -1.00
CA PHE A 255 -0.09 -10.85 -1.90
C PHE A 255 0.62 -9.70 -2.62
N SER A 256 0.48 -9.66 -3.95
CA SER A 256 1.12 -8.65 -4.79
C SER A 256 0.29 -8.37 -6.03
N ALA A 257 0.37 -7.16 -6.56
CA ALA A 257 -0.24 -6.84 -7.85
C ALA A 257 0.65 -7.32 -9.00
N THR A 258 1.96 -7.26 -8.82
CA THR A 258 2.96 -7.70 -9.81
C THR A 258 3.92 -8.71 -9.20
N LEU A 259 4.42 -9.62 -10.06
CA LEU A 259 5.38 -10.64 -9.68
C LEU A 259 6.72 -10.33 -10.37
N ASP A 260 7.53 -9.50 -9.73
CA ASP A 260 8.86 -9.18 -10.23
C ASP A 260 9.96 -10.04 -9.60
N ARG A 261 11.22 -9.82 -10.01
CA ARG A 261 12.37 -10.59 -9.51
C ARG A 261 12.59 -10.48 -7.99
N ASN A 262 12.17 -9.38 -7.36
CA ASN A 262 12.31 -9.22 -5.92
C ASN A 262 11.25 -10.01 -5.17
N VAL A 263 10.01 -10.01 -5.70
CA VAL A 263 8.93 -10.86 -5.20
C VAL A 263 9.27 -12.34 -5.39
N ASP A 264 9.83 -12.73 -6.55
CA ASP A 264 10.29 -14.10 -6.82
C ASP A 264 11.30 -14.61 -5.77
N ARG A 265 12.26 -13.75 -5.39
CA ARG A 265 13.24 -14.10 -4.34
C ARG A 265 12.58 -14.37 -3.00
N LEU A 266 11.56 -13.59 -2.61
CA LEU A 266 10.81 -13.84 -1.37
C LEU A 266 10.04 -15.15 -1.46
N VAL A 267 9.35 -15.39 -2.58
CA VAL A 267 8.60 -16.64 -2.80
C VAL A 267 9.51 -17.85 -2.65
N ARG A 268 10.63 -17.89 -3.38
CA ARG A 268 11.58 -19.01 -3.36
C ARG A 268 12.25 -19.24 -2.01
N ARG A 269 12.44 -18.18 -1.23
CA ARG A 269 13.15 -18.29 0.05
C ARG A 269 12.22 -18.67 1.20
N TYR A 270 10.98 -18.19 1.20
CA TYR A 270 10.13 -18.26 2.38
C TYR A 270 8.84 -19.04 2.22
N LEU A 271 8.36 -19.28 1.01
CA LEU A 271 7.13 -20.02 0.79
C LEU A 271 7.48 -21.48 0.45
N THR A 272 6.73 -22.40 1.06
CA THR A 272 6.89 -23.85 0.83
C THR A 272 5.68 -24.36 0.05
N ASP A 273 5.88 -24.87 -1.17
CA ASP A 273 4.83 -25.38 -2.07
C ASP A 273 3.57 -24.48 -2.11
N PRO A 274 3.73 -23.17 -2.37
CA PRO A 274 2.63 -22.22 -2.25
C PRO A 274 1.57 -22.47 -3.31
N VAL A 275 0.30 -22.45 -2.89
CA VAL A 275 -0.81 -22.44 -3.85
C VAL A 275 -0.88 -21.07 -4.50
N VAL A 276 -0.87 -21.06 -5.84
CA VAL A 276 -0.88 -19.83 -6.63
C VAL A 276 -2.29 -19.51 -7.06
N HIS A 277 -2.77 -18.34 -6.67
CA HIS A 277 -4.07 -17.80 -7.07
C HIS A 277 -3.89 -16.51 -7.85
N SER A 278 -4.29 -16.50 -9.11
CA SER A 278 -4.33 -15.32 -9.95
C SER A 278 -5.75 -15.13 -10.46
N VAL A 279 -6.43 -14.11 -9.94
CA VAL A 279 -7.83 -13.84 -10.31
C VAL A 279 -7.97 -12.67 -11.29
N ASP A 280 -6.87 -11.99 -11.59
CA ASP A 280 -6.83 -10.97 -12.62
C ASP A 280 -6.19 -11.56 -13.89
N PRO A 281 -6.96 -11.85 -14.95
CA PRO A 281 -6.35 -12.06 -16.25
C PRO A 281 -5.63 -10.77 -16.62
N SER A 282 -4.35 -10.87 -16.97
CA SER A 282 -3.55 -9.72 -17.41
C SER A 282 -4.17 -8.90 -18.54
N ALA A 283 -5.17 -9.44 -19.22
CA ALA A 283 -5.95 -8.79 -20.30
C ALA A 283 -7.31 -8.22 -19.83
N GLY A 284 -7.95 -8.76 -18.78
CA GLY A 284 -9.30 -8.31 -18.39
C GLY A 284 -9.33 -7.02 -17.58
N ALA A 285 -8.21 -6.67 -17.01
CA ALA A 285 -8.09 -5.56 -16.11
C ALA A 285 -7.91 -4.19 -16.78
N VAL A 286 -7.56 -4.22 -18.07
CA VAL A 286 -7.43 -3.00 -18.90
C VAL A 286 -8.81 -2.57 -19.44
N THR A 287 -9.79 -3.48 -19.46
CA THR A 287 -11.09 -3.25 -20.13
C THR A 287 -12.09 -2.43 -19.33
N THR A 288 -11.94 -2.31 -18.00
CA THR A 288 -12.83 -1.48 -17.16
C THR A 288 -12.29 -0.08 -16.89
N MET A 289 -11.06 0.19 -17.33
CA MET A 289 -10.38 1.46 -17.08
C MET A 289 -10.10 2.17 -18.39
N GLU A 290 -10.60 3.39 -18.52
CA GLU A 290 -10.29 4.24 -19.67
C GLU A 290 -8.96 4.96 -19.45
N HIS A 291 -8.11 4.94 -20.47
CA HIS A 291 -6.80 5.58 -20.42
C HIS A 291 -6.71 6.72 -21.43
N HIS A 292 -6.57 7.94 -20.93
CA HIS A 292 -6.48 9.15 -21.75
C HIS A 292 -5.10 9.82 -21.59
N VAL A 293 -4.47 10.11 -22.71
CA VAL A 293 -3.27 10.94 -22.77
C VAL A 293 -3.67 12.28 -23.39
N LEU A 294 -3.68 13.32 -22.56
CA LEU A 294 -4.02 14.67 -22.99
C LEU A 294 -2.76 15.46 -23.30
N HIS A 295 -2.56 15.79 -24.58
CA HIS A 295 -1.50 16.67 -25.00
C HIS A 295 -1.85 18.11 -24.70
N VAL A 296 -1.11 18.74 -23.78
CA VAL A 296 -1.31 20.11 -23.33
C VAL A 296 -0.09 20.97 -23.69
N HIS A 297 -0.33 22.24 -24.03
CA HIS A 297 0.76 23.19 -24.15
C HIS A 297 1.28 23.57 -22.75
N GLY A 298 2.61 23.75 -22.60
CA GLY A 298 3.20 24.04 -21.28
C GLY A 298 2.59 25.24 -20.56
N ALA A 299 2.23 26.29 -21.30
CA ALA A 299 1.58 27.49 -20.74
C ALA A 299 0.15 27.20 -20.23
N ASP A 300 -0.56 26.25 -20.82
CA ASP A 300 -1.94 25.92 -20.47
C ASP A 300 -2.06 24.84 -19.39
N LYS A 301 -0.98 24.12 -19.09
CA LYS A 301 -1.01 22.98 -18.18
C LYS A 301 -1.62 23.32 -16.82
N ASN A 302 -1.26 24.43 -16.22
CA ASN A 302 -1.79 24.86 -14.93
C ASN A 302 -3.28 25.17 -14.98
N ARG A 303 -3.76 25.88 -16.03
CA ARG A 303 -5.18 26.21 -16.21
C ARG A 303 -6.00 24.96 -16.43
N THR A 304 -5.58 24.09 -17.37
CA THR A 304 -6.20 22.80 -17.63
C THR A 304 -6.27 21.93 -16.36
N THR A 305 -5.19 21.88 -15.56
CA THR A 305 -5.17 21.16 -14.28
C THR A 305 -6.18 21.72 -13.30
N THR A 306 -6.33 23.04 -13.23
CA THR A 306 -7.28 23.72 -12.33
C THR A 306 -8.73 23.47 -12.75
N GLU A 307 -9.02 23.48 -14.04
CA GLU A 307 -10.34 23.16 -14.59
C GLU A 307 -10.74 21.70 -14.31
N ILE A 308 -9.81 20.74 -14.49
CA ILE A 308 -10.02 19.35 -14.10
C ILE A 308 -10.27 19.21 -12.59
N ALA A 309 -9.54 19.97 -11.79
CA ALA A 309 -9.70 19.97 -10.33
C ALA A 309 -11.04 20.55 -9.88
N ALA A 310 -11.62 21.46 -10.64
CA ALA A 310 -12.91 22.11 -10.34
C ALA A 310 -14.13 21.26 -10.72
N ARG A 311 -13.92 20.03 -11.24
CA ARG A 311 -14.98 19.08 -11.62
C ARG A 311 -15.87 18.71 -10.43
N ASP A 312 -17.07 18.21 -10.74
CA ASP A 312 -17.86 17.51 -9.74
C ASP A 312 -17.26 16.15 -9.40
N GLY A 313 -17.42 15.71 -8.17
CA GLY A 313 -16.84 14.45 -7.69
C GLY A 313 -15.44 14.59 -7.09
N ARG A 314 -14.80 13.44 -6.83
CA ARG A 314 -13.47 13.38 -6.21
C ARG A 314 -12.41 12.98 -7.21
N VAL A 315 -11.23 13.59 -7.09
CA VAL A 315 -10.09 13.29 -7.96
C VAL A 315 -8.79 13.19 -7.15
N ILE A 316 -7.92 12.25 -7.52
CA ILE A 316 -6.53 12.24 -7.05
C ILE A 316 -5.64 12.76 -8.17
N MET A 317 -4.79 13.73 -7.84
CA MET A 317 -3.83 14.33 -8.77
C MET A 317 -2.41 14.00 -8.33
N PHE A 318 -1.63 13.40 -9.23
CA PHE A 318 -0.26 12.98 -8.96
C PHE A 318 0.76 13.95 -9.52
N LEU A 319 1.73 14.33 -8.65
CA LEU A 319 2.91 15.10 -9.03
C LEU A 319 4.17 14.43 -8.45
N ASP A 320 5.33 14.75 -9.05
CA ASP A 320 6.58 14.07 -8.71
C ASP A 320 7.23 14.58 -7.43
N THR A 321 7.05 15.87 -7.09
CA THR A 321 7.74 16.47 -5.95
C THR A 321 6.81 17.03 -4.87
N LYS A 322 7.26 16.98 -3.61
CA LYS A 322 6.54 17.55 -2.46
C LYS A 322 6.21 19.04 -2.65
N ARG A 323 7.17 19.80 -3.21
CA ARG A 323 7.00 21.23 -3.49
C ARG A 323 5.94 21.49 -4.55
N ALA A 324 5.91 20.69 -5.62
CA ALA A 324 4.89 20.80 -6.66
C ALA A 324 3.49 20.48 -6.09
N VAL A 325 3.38 19.46 -5.23
CA VAL A 325 2.15 19.13 -4.53
C VAL A 325 1.65 20.28 -3.68
N ASP A 326 2.51 20.89 -2.84
CA ASP A 326 2.13 22.05 -2.02
C ASP A 326 1.72 23.24 -2.89
N LYS A 327 2.54 23.58 -3.90
CA LYS A 327 2.27 24.71 -4.82
C LYS A 327 0.95 24.55 -5.58
N LEU A 328 0.66 23.36 -6.10
CA LEU A 328 -0.60 23.09 -6.78
C LEU A 328 -1.77 23.18 -5.80
N THR A 329 -1.63 22.61 -4.60
CA THR A 329 -2.68 22.68 -3.57
C THR A 329 -3.03 24.11 -3.22
N ASP A 330 -2.03 24.97 -2.97
CA ASP A 330 -2.25 26.40 -2.65
C ASP A 330 -2.92 27.12 -3.82
N HIS A 331 -2.50 26.86 -5.05
CA HIS A 331 -3.11 27.42 -6.26
C HIS A 331 -4.58 27.01 -6.41
N LEU A 332 -4.90 25.73 -6.19
CA LEU A 332 -6.28 25.22 -6.26
C LEU A 332 -7.17 25.83 -5.19
N LEU A 333 -6.68 25.97 -3.96
CA LEU A 333 -7.41 26.63 -2.88
C LEU A 333 -7.70 28.12 -3.21
N ALA A 334 -6.72 28.84 -3.75
CA ALA A 334 -6.88 30.21 -4.21
C ALA A 334 -7.88 30.33 -5.38
N SER A 335 -8.00 29.28 -6.20
CA SER A 335 -8.94 29.21 -7.32
C SER A 335 -10.35 28.76 -6.92
N GLY A 336 -10.59 28.44 -5.64
CA GLY A 336 -11.91 28.01 -5.15
C GLY A 336 -12.15 26.52 -5.13
N VAL A 337 -11.10 25.71 -5.32
CA VAL A 337 -11.20 24.25 -5.33
C VAL A 337 -10.78 23.68 -3.95
N ARG A 338 -11.60 22.80 -3.38
CA ARG A 338 -11.33 22.16 -2.08
C ARG A 338 -10.25 21.08 -2.18
N ALA A 339 -8.99 21.51 -2.23
CA ALA A 339 -7.82 20.65 -2.39
C ALA A 339 -7.06 20.46 -1.07
N ALA A 340 -6.39 19.31 -0.95
CA ALA A 340 -5.46 19.06 0.16
C ALA A 340 -4.23 18.26 -0.28
N ALA A 341 -3.07 18.61 0.28
CA ALA A 341 -1.78 18.00 -0.02
C ALA A 341 -1.55 16.72 0.76
N LEU A 342 -1.02 15.67 0.08
CA LEU A 342 -0.62 14.42 0.69
C LEU A 342 0.78 13.99 0.22
N HIS A 343 1.78 14.16 1.08
CA HIS A 343 3.15 13.73 0.78
C HIS A 343 3.94 13.41 2.07
N GLY A 344 5.10 12.77 1.93
CA GLY A 344 5.92 12.33 3.05
C GLY A 344 6.49 13.45 3.95
N GLY A 345 6.39 14.73 3.55
CA GLY A 345 6.75 15.88 4.39
C GLY A 345 5.67 16.30 5.39
N LYS A 346 4.43 15.82 5.23
CA LYS A 346 3.33 16.12 6.18
C LYS A 346 3.41 15.20 7.41
N ALA A 347 3.09 15.75 8.59
CA ALA A 347 2.99 14.95 9.81
C ALA A 347 1.90 13.87 9.68
N GLN A 348 2.07 12.71 10.33
CA GLN A 348 1.12 11.59 10.21
C GLN A 348 -0.30 11.98 10.60
N SER A 349 -0.48 12.81 11.63
CA SER A 349 -1.80 13.31 12.04
C SER A 349 -2.46 14.18 10.96
N GLN A 350 -1.68 14.99 10.23
CA GLN A 350 -2.17 15.77 9.10
C GLN A 350 -2.58 14.86 7.94
N ARG A 351 -1.76 13.84 7.59
CA ARG A 351 -2.06 12.87 6.55
C ARG A 351 -3.36 12.11 6.83
N THR A 352 -3.52 11.61 8.06
CA THR A 352 -4.76 10.94 8.49
C THR A 352 -5.97 11.88 8.37
N ARG A 353 -5.84 13.14 8.80
CA ARG A 353 -6.91 14.14 8.69
C ARG A 353 -7.26 14.40 7.22
N THR A 354 -6.28 14.65 6.37
CA THR A 354 -6.46 14.86 4.92
C THR A 354 -7.21 13.71 4.27
N LEU A 355 -6.82 12.48 4.56
CA LEU A 355 -7.48 11.29 4.03
C LEU A 355 -8.92 11.15 4.53
N THR A 356 -9.18 11.44 5.80
CA THR A 356 -10.56 11.44 6.33
C THR A 356 -11.40 12.51 5.64
N GLN A 357 -10.90 13.74 5.48
CA GLN A 357 -11.61 14.81 4.79
C GLN A 357 -11.88 14.48 3.32
N PHE A 358 -10.95 13.80 2.65
CA PHE A 358 -11.13 13.36 1.27
C PHE A 358 -12.17 12.23 1.18
N LYS A 359 -12.13 11.24 2.08
CA LYS A 359 -13.14 10.16 2.14
C LYS A 359 -14.55 10.69 2.39
N THR A 360 -14.69 11.71 3.23
CA THR A 360 -15.99 12.31 3.58
C THR A 360 -16.44 13.40 2.59
N GLY A 361 -15.67 13.71 1.54
CA GLY A 361 -16.04 14.72 0.54
C GLY A 361 -15.86 16.18 0.97
N HIS A 362 -15.31 16.44 2.16
CA HIS A 362 -14.94 17.82 2.57
C HIS A 362 -13.80 18.37 1.70
N VAL A 363 -12.91 17.50 1.27
CA VAL A 363 -11.89 17.74 0.26
C VAL A 363 -12.29 16.96 -0.98
N THR A 364 -12.34 17.61 -2.14
CA THR A 364 -12.69 16.97 -3.42
C THR A 364 -11.47 16.62 -4.25
N VAL A 365 -10.34 17.28 -4.01
CA VAL A 365 -9.08 17.06 -4.73
C VAL A 365 -7.97 16.66 -3.77
N LEU A 366 -7.44 15.45 -3.93
CA LEU A 366 -6.26 14.99 -3.22
C LEU A 366 -5.03 15.18 -4.12
N VAL A 367 -4.16 16.11 -3.78
CA VAL A 367 -2.90 16.34 -4.51
C VAL A 367 -1.79 15.56 -3.82
N ALA A 368 -1.17 14.60 -4.51
CA ALA A 368 -0.29 13.64 -3.85
C ALA A 368 0.99 13.32 -4.63
N THR A 369 2.04 12.93 -3.90
CA THR A 369 3.18 12.22 -4.49
C THR A 369 2.88 10.73 -4.57
N ASN A 370 3.52 10.02 -5.52
CA ASN A 370 3.34 8.60 -5.76
C ASN A 370 3.44 7.77 -4.46
N VAL A 371 4.55 7.90 -3.73
CA VAL A 371 4.79 7.14 -2.47
C VAL A 371 3.72 7.40 -1.41
N ALA A 372 3.21 8.63 -1.31
CA ALA A 372 2.25 8.99 -0.28
C ALA A 372 0.83 8.50 -0.57
N ALA A 373 0.50 8.32 -1.85
CA ALA A 373 -0.81 7.80 -2.29
C ALA A 373 -0.84 6.27 -2.44
N ARG A 374 0.31 5.60 -2.32
CA ARG A 374 0.36 4.13 -2.31
C ARG A 374 -0.44 3.58 -1.13
N GLY A 375 -1.19 2.51 -1.38
CA GLY A 375 -2.01 1.87 -0.35
C GLY A 375 -3.27 2.65 0.07
N ILE A 376 -3.57 3.82 -0.51
CA ILE A 376 -4.81 4.55 -0.19
C ILE A 376 -5.99 3.86 -0.87
N HIS A 377 -6.99 3.53 -0.06
CA HIS A 377 -8.29 3.06 -0.52
C HIS A 377 -9.32 4.18 -0.36
N VAL A 378 -9.93 4.56 -1.46
CA VAL A 378 -11.03 5.52 -1.50
C VAL A 378 -12.09 4.97 -2.45
N ASP A 379 -13.29 4.81 -1.95
CA ASP A 379 -14.43 4.37 -2.73
C ASP A 379 -14.96 5.52 -3.60
N ASN A 380 -15.61 5.20 -4.70
CA ASN A 380 -16.21 6.17 -5.63
C ASN A 380 -15.20 7.21 -6.14
N LEU A 381 -14.03 6.75 -6.55
CA LEU A 381 -13.05 7.56 -7.25
C LEU A 381 -13.08 7.19 -8.74
N ASP A 382 -13.72 8.02 -9.52
CA ASP A 382 -13.92 7.81 -10.95
C ASP A 382 -12.79 8.36 -11.82
N LEU A 383 -11.98 9.29 -11.30
CA LEU A 383 -10.90 9.92 -12.04
C LEU A 383 -9.58 9.96 -11.26
N VAL A 384 -8.52 9.52 -11.92
CA VAL A 384 -7.13 9.72 -11.52
C VAL A 384 -6.40 10.58 -12.54
N VAL A 385 -5.69 11.60 -12.09
CA VAL A 385 -4.94 12.51 -12.97
C VAL A 385 -3.44 12.44 -12.66
N ASN A 386 -2.66 12.04 -13.65
CA ASN A 386 -1.22 12.24 -13.64
C ASN A 386 -0.92 13.65 -14.16
N VAL A 387 -0.80 14.63 -13.27
CA VAL A 387 -0.37 15.98 -13.64
C VAL A 387 1.07 15.94 -14.16
N ASP A 388 1.92 15.15 -13.48
CA ASP A 388 3.22 14.76 -14.00
C ASP A 388 3.18 13.28 -14.40
N PRO A 389 3.57 12.93 -15.65
CA PRO A 389 3.63 11.54 -16.09
C PRO A 389 4.51 10.71 -15.14
N PRO A 390 4.12 9.48 -14.79
CA PRO A 390 4.98 8.61 -13.99
C PRO A 390 6.26 8.22 -14.73
N THR A 391 7.30 7.86 -13.98
CA THR A 391 8.61 7.51 -14.53
C THR A 391 8.67 6.11 -15.11
N ASP A 392 7.78 5.21 -14.66
CA ASP A 392 7.73 3.82 -15.11
C ASP A 392 6.29 3.28 -15.18
N HIS A 393 6.12 2.16 -15.87
CA HIS A 393 4.83 1.55 -16.13
C HIS A 393 4.18 0.95 -14.87
N LYS A 394 4.95 0.49 -13.88
CA LYS A 394 4.41 -0.04 -12.63
C LYS A 394 3.77 1.10 -11.83
N ASP A 395 4.45 2.24 -11.72
CA ASP A 395 3.90 3.43 -11.10
C ASP A 395 2.61 3.90 -11.79
N TYR A 396 2.57 3.84 -13.13
CA TYR A 396 1.35 4.15 -13.89
C TYR A 396 0.17 3.24 -13.48
N LEU A 397 0.40 1.94 -13.44
CA LEU A 397 -0.62 0.95 -13.06
C LEU A 397 -1.05 1.12 -11.59
N HIS A 398 -0.10 1.39 -10.68
CA HIS A 398 -0.39 1.63 -9.28
C HIS A 398 -1.18 2.93 -9.03
N ARG A 399 -0.89 4.00 -9.79
CA ARG A 399 -1.68 5.24 -9.75
C ARG A 399 -3.09 5.00 -10.30
N GLY A 400 -3.19 4.35 -11.46
CA GLY A 400 -4.46 3.98 -12.08
C GLY A 400 -5.32 3.10 -11.19
N GLY A 401 -4.74 2.12 -10.49
CA GLY A 401 -5.45 1.23 -9.57
C GLY A 401 -6.08 1.93 -8.35
N ARG A 402 -6.07 3.26 -8.29
CA ARG A 402 -6.86 4.04 -7.30
C ARG A 402 -8.31 4.24 -7.77
N THR A 403 -8.61 4.06 -9.07
CA THR A 403 -9.96 4.07 -9.65
C THR A 403 -10.33 2.69 -10.23
N ALA A 404 -11.50 2.53 -10.82
CA ALA A 404 -12.02 1.29 -11.44
C ALA A 404 -11.94 0.07 -10.49
N ARG A 405 -12.58 0.15 -9.34
CA ARG A 405 -12.56 -0.89 -8.30
C ARG A 405 -13.87 -1.65 -8.24
N ALA A 406 -13.78 -2.91 -7.82
CA ALA A 406 -14.96 -3.78 -7.60
C ALA A 406 -15.90 -3.90 -8.80
N GLY A 407 -15.38 -3.79 -10.04
CA GLY A 407 -16.20 -3.86 -11.27
C GLY A 407 -16.76 -2.51 -11.73
N GLU A 408 -16.48 -1.41 -11.02
CA GLU A 408 -16.81 -0.05 -11.46
C GLU A 408 -15.88 0.40 -12.60
N SER A 409 -16.40 1.26 -13.49
CA SER A 409 -15.60 1.95 -14.50
C SER A 409 -14.82 3.11 -13.88
N GLY A 410 -13.67 3.45 -14.49
CA GLY A 410 -12.88 4.59 -14.04
C GLY A 410 -11.95 5.08 -15.12
N SER A 411 -11.49 6.33 -14.99
CA SER A 411 -10.64 6.97 -15.99
C SER A 411 -9.30 7.38 -15.41
N VAL A 412 -8.24 7.15 -16.16
CA VAL A 412 -6.90 7.64 -15.88
C VAL A 412 -6.49 8.64 -16.95
N VAL A 413 -6.27 9.86 -16.54
CA VAL A 413 -5.86 10.96 -17.40
C VAL A 413 -4.40 11.31 -17.13
N THR A 414 -3.59 11.44 -18.17
CA THR A 414 -2.21 11.90 -18.07
C THR A 414 -1.97 13.15 -18.89
N LEU A 415 -1.55 14.23 -18.25
CA LEU A 415 -1.22 15.50 -18.91
C LEU A 415 0.22 15.44 -19.45
N VAL A 416 0.38 15.58 -20.75
CA VAL A 416 1.67 15.40 -21.45
C VAL A 416 2.02 16.64 -22.23
N THR A 417 3.14 17.25 -21.90
CA THR A 417 3.70 18.38 -22.67
C THR A 417 4.49 17.86 -23.89
N PRO A 418 4.77 18.71 -24.91
CA PRO A 418 5.41 18.25 -26.14
C PRO A 418 6.73 17.50 -25.94
N ASN A 419 7.54 17.91 -24.97
CA ASN A 419 8.82 17.26 -24.64
C ASN A 419 8.67 15.89 -23.94
N GLN A 420 7.51 15.57 -23.35
CA GLN A 420 7.23 14.31 -22.64
C GLN A 420 6.60 13.24 -23.55
N ARG A 421 6.21 13.56 -24.79
CA ARG A 421 5.43 12.66 -25.67
C ARG A 421 6.14 11.32 -25.91
N ARG A 422 7.44 11.35 -26.21
CA ARG A 422 8.21 10.14 -26.53
C ARG A 422 8.31 9.19 -25.35
N ASP A 423 8.54 9.72 -24.16
CA ASP A 423 8.67 8.93 -22.95
C ASP A 423 7.30 8.35 -22.55
N MET A 424 6.23 9.12 -22.71
CA MET A 424 4.87 8.64 -22.48
C MET A 424 4.49 7.50 -23.43
N THR A 425 4.82 7.60 -24.72
CA THR A 425 4.58 6.52 -25.68
C THR A 425 5.33 5.24 -25.28
N ARG A 426 6.60 5.34 -24.89
CA ARG A 426 7.38 4.19 -24.40
C ARG A 426 6.77 3.56 -23.16
N LEU A 427 6.31 4.41 -22.23
CA LEU A 427 5.67 3.98 -20.99
C LEU A 427 4.38 3.21 -21.27
N MET A 428 3.49 3.72 -22.15
CA MET A 428 2.24 3.06 -22.53
C MET A 428 2.50 1.71 -23.22
N THR A 429 3.50 1.66 -24.11
CA THR A 429 3.90 0.40 -24.75
C THR A 429 4.42 -0.60 -23.71
N ALA A 430 5.23 -0.17 -22.74
CA ALA A 430 5.71 -1.03 -21.66
C ALA A 430 4.60 -1.51 -20.71
N ALA A 431 3.55 -0.68 -20.52
CA ALA A 431 2.38 -1.04 -19.75
C ALA A 431 1.38 -1.97 -20.52
N GLY A 432 1.58 -2.17 -21.83
CA GLY A 432 0.65 -2.91 -22.68
C GLY A 432 -0.70 -2.20 -22.89
N ILE A 433 -0.71 -0.86 -22.80
CA ILE A 433 -1.92 -0.03 -22.85
C ILE A 433 -1.93 0.78 -24.12
N VAL A 434 -3.09 0.82 -24.80
CA VAL A 434 -3.37 1.71 -25.93
C VAL A 434 -4.27 2.84 -25.43
N PRO A 435 -3.73 4.04 -25.13
CA PRO A 435 -4.52 5.13 -24.60
C PRO A 435 -5.27 5.88 -25.71
N GLN A 436 -6.39 6.50 -25.36
CA GLN A 436 -7.01 7.54 -26.20
C GLN A 436 -6.17 8.81 -26.07
N THR A 437 -5.67 9.31 -27.21
CA THR A 437 -4.80 10.49 -27.25
C THR A 437 -5.54 11.68 -27.82
N THR A 438 -5.63 12.77 -27.05
CA THR A 438 -6.36 13.99 -27.46
C THR A 438 -5.50 15.22 -27.19
N GLN A 439 -5.45 16.15 -28.13
CA GLN A 439 -4.86 17.47 -27.87
C GLN A 439 -5.95 18.36 -27.25
N VAL A 440 -5.62 19.03 -26.15
CA VAL A 440 -6.59 19.87 -25.45
C VAL A 440 -5.96 21.20 -25.00
N ARG A 441 -6.82 22.21 -24.90
CA ARG A 441 -6.51 23.50 -24.30
C ARG A 441 -7.50 23.79 -23.16
N SER A 442 -7.15 24.77 -22.32
CA SER A 442 -8.05 25.28 -21.29
C SER A 442 -9.34 25.82 -21.94
N GLY A 443 -10.50 25.47 -21.36
CA GLY A 443 -11.83 25.91 -21.83
C GLY A 443 -12.37 25.13 -23.02
N GLU A 444 -11.67 24.13 -23.58
CA GLU A 444 -12.19 23.32 -24.68
C GLU A 444 -13.21 22.30 -24.18
N GLU A 445 -14.29 22.12 -24.97
CA GLU A 445 -15.35 21.13 -24.70
C GLU A 445 -14.82 19.70 -24.56
N ALA A 446 -13.81 19.34 -25.35
CA ALA A 446 -13.17 18.02 -25.27
C ALA A 446 -12.59 17.73 -23.88
N LEU A 447 -12.02 18.73 -23.20
CA LEU A 447 -11.51 18.61 -21.84
C LEU A 447 -12.66 18.30 -20.86
N GLY A 448 -13.76 19.04 -20.95
CA GLY A 448 -14.95 18.82 -20.12
C GLY A 448 -15.56 17.43 -20.32
N ARG A 449 -15.68 16.98 -21.57
CA ARG A 449 -16.25 15.67 -21.93
C ARG A 449 -15.39 14.52 -21.37
N ILE A 450 -14.06 14.61 -21.42
CA ILE A 450 -13.16 13.54 -21.00
C ILE A 450 -13.01 13.52 -19.47
N THR A 451 -12.94 14.69 -18.83
CA THR A 451 -12.54 14.79 -17.42
C THR A 451 -13.62 15.33 -16.49
N GLY A 452 -14.72 15.82 -17.02
CA GLY A 452 -15.71 16.57 -16.27
C GLY A 452 -15.20 17.97 -15.86
N ALA A 453 -14.15 18.49 -16.49
CA ALA A 453 -13.55 19.79 -16.18
C ALA A 453 -14.57 20.92 -16.20
N GLN A 454 -14.49 21.81 -15.24
CA GLN A 454 -15.35 22.98 -15.05
C GLN A 454 -14.52 24.24 -14.79
N THR A 455 -15.12 25.39 -15.05
CA THR A 455 -14.51 26.68 -14.68
C THR A 455 -14.47 26.80 -13.13
N PRO A 456 -13.31 27.03 -12.52
CA PRO A 456 -13.22 27.23 -11.08
C PRO A 456 -13.94 28.51 -10.66
N SER A 457 -14.47 28.54 -9.41
CA SER A 457 -15.25 29.70 -8.91
C SER A 457 -14.41 30.97 -8.78
N GLY A 458 -13.10 30.88 -8.69
CA GLY A 458 -12.19 32.00 -8.43
C GLY A 458 -12.28 32.56 -7.01
N ILE A 459 -13.16 32.06 -6.17
CA ILE A 459 -13.33 32.51 -4.79
C ILE A 459 -12.47 31.63 -3.87
N PRO A 460 -11.42 32.15 -3.23
CA PRO A 460 -10.52 31.35 -2.39
C PRO A 460 -11.26 30.59 -1.29
N VAL A 461 -10.87 29.33 -1.07
CA VAL A 461 -11.43 28.47 -0.02
C VAL A 461 -10.36 28.06 0.98
N THR A 462 -10.78 27.90 2.24
CA THR A 462 -9.92 27.37 3.31
C THR A 462 -10.52 26.07 3.82
N ILE A 463 -9.71 25.03 3.91
CA ILE A 463 -10.11 23.73 4.48
C ILE A 463 -10.04 23.82 6.00
N THR A 464 -11.16 24.11 6.64
CA THR A 464 -11.29 24.05 8.09
C THR A 464 -11.43 22.59 8.53
N ALA A 465 -10.86 22.26 9.68
CA ALA A 465 -11.13 20.94 10.28
C ALA A 465 -12.65 20.84 10.57
N PRO A 466 -13.31 19.73 10.26
CA PRO A 466 -14.66 19.48 10.74
C PRO A 466 -14.64 19.70 12.26
N VAL A 467 -15.52 20.55 12.75
CA VAL A 467 -15.74 20.68 14.20
C VAL A 467 -16.18 19.30 14.64
N ALA A 468 -15.31 18.57 15.34
CA ALA A 468 -15.70 17.30 15.94
C ALA A 468 -16.96 17.57 16.75
N ALA A 469 -18.07 16.94 16.39
CA ALA A 469 -19.29 17.02 17.18
C ALA A 469 -18.87 16.72 18.62
N ARG A 470 -18.93 17.73 19.45
CA ARG A 470 -18.57 17.64 20.87
C ARG A 470 -19.50 16.60 21.42
N ARG A 471 -19.00 15.37 21.64
CA ARG A 471 -19.72 14.36 22.38
C ARG A 471 -20.08 15.03 23.68
N GLU A 472 -21.35 15.42 23.82
CA GLU A 472 -21.89 15.82 25.08
C GLU A 472 -21.61 14.69 26.05
N ARG A 473 -20.60 14.88 26.87
CA ARG A 473 -20.43 14.08 28.06
C ARG A 473 -21.68 14.39 28.86
N SER A 474 -22.65 13.48 28.82
CA SER A 474 -23.74 13.48 29.76
C SER A 474 -23.11 13.51 31.15
N ARG A 475 -23.11 14.67 31.73
CA ARG A 475 -22.89 14.85 33.17
C ARG A 475 -24.07 14.14 33.82
N SER A 476 -23.94 12.85 34.07
CA SER A 476 -24.76 12.20 35.07
C SER A 476 -24.42 12.90 36.39
N ALA A 477 -25.30 13.82 36.75
CA ALA A 477 -25.31 14.43 38.06
C ALA A 477 -25.57 13.31 39.08
N SER A 478 -24.52 12.79 39.68
CA SER A 478 -24.62 12.07 40.94
C SER A 478 -24.96 13.11 41.98
N ARG A 479 -26.25 13.37 42.15
CA ARG A 479 -26.80 13.96 43.39
C ARG A 479 -26.50 13.00 44.52
N GLY A 480 -25.39 13.19 45.17
CA GLY A 480 -25.11 12.62 46.46
C GLY A 480 -26.14 13.11 47.47
N ARG A 481 -27.04 12.25 47.92
CA ARG A 481 -27.82 12.46 49.11
C ARG A 481 -26.85 12.63 50.27
N ARG A 482 -26.75 13.84 50.78
CA ARG A 482 -26.24 14.13 52.13
C ARG A 482 -27.36 13.82 53.09
N SER A 483 -27.18 12.79 53.93
CA SER A 483 -27.93 12.62 55.14
C SER A 483 -27.36 13.53 56.23
N PRO A 484 -28.20 14.21 57.04
CA PRO A 484 -27.72 15.05 58.12
C PRO A 484 -27.29 14.20 59.32
N ALA A 485 -26.06 14.38 59.77
CA ALA A 485 -25.58 13.86 61.05
C ALA A 485 -26.13 14.71 62.17
N SER A 486 -26.85 14.10 63.11
CA SER A 486 -27.26 14.68 64.36
C SER A 486 -26.09 14.68 65.36
N ALA A 487 -25.84 15.86 65.87
CA ALA A 487 -24.96 16.07 67.05
C ALA A 487 -25.72 15.72 68.31
N ALA A 488 -25.15 14.89 69.16
CA ALA A 488 -25.46 14.87 70.61
C ALA A 488 -24.31 14.25 71.40
N ARG A 489 -23.57 15.09 72.08
CA ARG A 489 -23.19 15.07 73.51
C ARG A 489 -22.52 13.85 74.11
N ARG A 490 -21.31 14.15 74.61
CA ARG A 490 -20.60 13.52 75.71
C ARG A 490 -21.44 13.56 77.01
N VAL A 491 -21.48 12.45 77.77
CA VAL A 491 -21.37 12.43 79.24
C VAL A 491 -20.74 11.08 79.62
N SER A 492 -19.79 11.20 80.54
CA SER A 492 -19.01 10.16 81.19
C SER A 492 -19.83 9.33 82.22
N ALA A 493 -19.46 8.09 82.46
CA ALA A 493 -19.08 7.57 83.76
C ALA A 493 -19.23 6.02 83.81
N HIS A 494 -18.18 5.37 84.11
CA HIS A 494 -17.90 4.47 85.22
C HIS A 494 -18.68 3.17 85.41
N GLN A 495 -17.84 2.14 85.66
CA GLN A 495 -18.02 0.94 86.50
C GLN A 495 -19.02 -0.13 86.01
N SER A 496 -18.70 -1.37 86.03
CA SER A 496 -17.94 -2.36 86.69
C SER A 496 -18.42 -3.72 86.24
N SER A 497 -17.51 -4.59 85.97
CA SER A 497 -17.34 -5.97 86.40
C SER A 497 -18.52 -6.96 86.48
N PHE A 498 -18.13 -8.17 86.19
CA PHE A 498 -18.63 -9.51 86.57
C PHE A 498 -19.48 -10.28 85.59
N ASP A 499 -18.84 -11.32 85.18
CA ASP A 499 -19.01 -12.79 85.32
C ASP A 499 -19.94 -13.47 84.35
N ALA A 500 -19.34 -14.37 83.67
CA ALA A 500 -19.31 -15.83 83.72
C ALA A 500 -20.48 -16.57 83.06
N ALA A 501 -20.05 -17.45 82.19
CA ALA A 501 -20.55 -18.81 81.95
C ALA A 501 -21.96 -19.03 81.39
N ALA A 502 -22.03 -19.48 80.16
CA ALA A 502 -22.44 -20.81 79.72
C ALA A 502 -22.21 -20.99 78.25
#